data_4465d38a592c237cad958d44e36f7709
#
_entry.id   4465d38a592c237cad958d44e36f7709
#
_cell.length_a   1.000
_cell.length_b   1.000
_cell.length_c   1.000
_cell.angle_alpha   90.00
_cell.angle_beta   90.00
_cell.angle_gamma   90.00
#
_symmetry.space_group_name_H-M   'P 1'
#
loop_
_entity.id
_entity.type
_entity.pdbx_description
1 polymer ?
#
loop_
_entity_poly.entity_id
_entity_poly.type
_entity_poly.pdbx_seq_one_letter_code
_entity_poly.pdbx_strand_id
1 'polypeptide(L)'
;MGSQKIVPNIWCNRNAEEVGRTYASIFPGATATVESRYPTEGLLDFQEPFAGEPLTVAVEIEGTRIVLINAGDEFAPNPSISLILNFDPLRFADTAAHTAAAGGSDESAEEAAIARLDLIWLGLADGGEVLMPLGEYPFSKRYGWVRDRFGMSWQLMLTDPAGDPRPFVIPALMFSGEAQNRAAEAREHYVSVFEELSTVDAALGMAFPYGVQTGPASPEALMFSEFRIGDQWFSAMDSGVEMDAPFSCGVSLEVNCEDQAEIDRLWDALSAVPEAEQCGWLADRFGVSWQIVPADMGRLMERPGAFEHMLAMKKIVIADL
;
A
#
# COMPACT_ATOMS: atom_id res chain seq x y z
N MET A 1 -14.03 14.96 -0.88
CA MET A 1 -12.68 14.40 -0.82
C MET A 1 -12.32 14.00 -2.22
N GLY A 2 -11.15 14.38 -2.75
CA GLY A 2 -10.67 13.88 -4.05
C GLY A 2 -10.51 12.37 -3.98
N SER A 3 -10.65 11.67 -5.11
CA SER A 3 -10.34 10.24 -5.16
C SER A 3 -8.85 10.04 -4.90
N GLN A 4 -8.49 9.01 -4.12
CA GLN A 4 -7.10 8.63 -3.87
C GLN A 4 -6.41 8.31 -5.20
N LYS A 5 -5.29 9.00 -5.50
CA LYS A 5 -4.60 8.88 -6.78
C LYS A 5 -3.90 7.54 -6.94
N ILE A 6 -3.26 7.06 -5.87
CA ILE A 6 -2.53 5.79 -5.86
C ILE A 6 -3.10 4.91 -4.75
N VAL A 7 -3.59 3.72 -5.12
CA VAL A 7 -4.23 2.76 -4.21
C VAL A 7 -3.36 1.53 -4.07
N PRO A 8 -2.93 1.16 -2.85
CA PRO A 8 -2.29 -0.12 -2.61
C PRO A 8 -3.26 -1.27 -2.88
N ASN A 9 -2.82 -2.25 -3.67
CA ASN A 9 -3.57 -3.46 -3.95
C ASN A 9 -2.83 -4.66 -3.36
N ILE A 10 -3.55 -5.55 -2.67
CA ILE A 10 -3.02 -6.73 -2.01
C ILE A 10 -3.58 -7.97 -2.72
N TRP A 11 -2.70 -8.84 -3.19
CA TRP A 11 -3.06 -10.11 -3.79
C TRP A 11 -3.51 -11.11 -2.71
N CYS A 12 -4.70 -11.68 -2.89
CA CYS A 12 -5.31 -12.63 -1.97
C CYS A 12 -5.57 -13.96 -2.67
N ASN A 13 -5.12 -15.05 -2.07
CA ASN A 13 -5.36 -16.39 -2.58
C ASN A 13 -6.77 -16.87 -2.18
N ARG A 14 -7.79 -16.53 -2.99
CA ARG A 14 -9.22 -16.92 -2.84
C ARG A 14 -9.87 -16.50 -1.51
N ASN A 15 -9.31 -15.52 -0.81
CA ASN A 15 -9.75 -15.17 0.53
C ASN A 15 -9.93 -13.66 0.75
N ALA A 16 -10.07 -12.85 -0.32
CA ALA A 16 -10.17 -11.38 -0.20
C ALA A 16 -11.32 -10.92 0.72
N GLU A 17 -12.49 -11.56 0.70
CA GLU A 17 -13.58 -11.23 1.62
C GLU A 17 -13.24 -11.56 3.10
N GLU A 18 -12.53 -12.65 3.35
CA GLU A 18 -12.07 -13.01 4.69
C GLU A 18 -11.06 -11.98 5.20
N VAL A 19 -10.07 -11.63 4.37
CA VAL A 19 -9.07 -10.60 4.67
C VAL A 19 -9.76 -9.28 4.96
N GLY A 20 -10.69 -8.84 4.10
CA GLY A 20 -11.44 -7.60 4.27
C GLY A 20 -12.24 -7.58 5.57
N ARG A 21 -13.00 -8.64 5.88
CA ARG A 21 -13.74 -8.74 7.15
C ARG A 21 -12.81 -8.73 8.36
N THR A 22 -11.65 -9.37 8.26
CA THR A 22 -10.65 -9.37 9.34
C THR A 22 -10.12 -7.97 9.57
N TYR A 23 -9.70 -7.24 8.52
CA TYR A 23 -9.22 -5.87 8.68
C TYR A 23 -10.32 -4.94 9.21
N ALA A 24 -11.56 -5.05 8.72
CA ALA A 24 -12.68 -4.30 9.27
C ALA A 24 -12.95 -4.58 10.76
N SER A 25 -12.58 -5.76 11.26
CA SER A 25 -12.70 -6.10 12.68
C SER A 25 -11.52 -5.60 13.54
N ILE A 26 -10.32 -5.50 12.95
CA ILE A 26 -9.09 -5.06 13.64
C ILE A 26 -9.05 -3.53 13.73
N PHE A 27 -9.40 -2.84 12.63
CA PHE A 27 -9.32 -1.39 12.53
C PHE A 27 -10.68 -0.75 12.85
N PRO A 28 -10.81 -0.05 13.99
CA PRO A 28 -12.09 0.59 14.35
C PRO A 28 -12.54 1.61 13.32
N GLY A 29 -13.80 1.49 12.90
CA GLY A 29 -14.38 2.35 11.86
C GLY A 29 -14.02 1.96 10.42
N ALA A 30 -13.17 0.94 10.22
CA ALA A 30 -12.88 0.43 8.89
C ALA A 30 -14.09 -0.31 8.30
N THR A 31 -14.17 -0.30 6.98
CA THR A 31 -15.19 -1.02 6.21
C THR A 31 -14.54 -1.91 5.17
N ALA A 32 -15.24 -2.98 4.79
CA ALA A 32 -14.86 -3.86 3.70
C ALA A 32 -16.06 -4.09 2.79
N THR A 33 -15.91 -3.82 1.50
CA THR A 33 -17.02 -3.91 0.52
C THR A 33 -16.53 -4.60 -0.75
N VAL A 34 -17.29 -5.59 -1.22
CA VAL A 34 -17.07 -6.17 -2.56
C VAL A 34 -17.42 -5.12 -3.61
N GLU A 35 -16.47 -4.74 -4.44
CA GLU A 35 -16.68 -3.72 -5.48
C GLU A 35 -16.92 -4.31 -6.85
N SER A 36 -16.25 -5.40 -7.16
CA SER A 36 -16.42 -6.09 -8.44
C SER A 36 -16.43 -7.60 -8.26
N ARG A 37 -17.01 -8.29 -9.24
CA ARG A 37 -17.03 -9.75 -9.31
C ARG A 37 -16.49 -10.22 -10.65
N TYR A 38 -15.92 -11.40 -10.67
CA TYR A 38 -15.62 -12.07 -11.91
C TYR A 38 -16.91 -12.26 -12.71
N PRO A 39 -16.90 -12.01 -14.03
CA PRO A 39 -18.03 -12.35 -14.87
C PRO A 39 -18.29 -13.87 -14.84
N THR A 40 -19.49 -14.29 -15.23
CA THR A 40 -19.84 -15.72 -15.32
C THR A 40 -19.48 -16.35 -16.66
N GLU A 41 -19.09 -15.52 -17.64
CA GLU A 41 -18.72 -15.91 -19.01
C GLU A 41 -17.54 -15.06 -19.49
N GLY A 42 -16.78 -15.52 -20.50
CA GLY A 42 -15.65 -14.77 -21.06
C GLY A 42 -14.38 -14.80 -20.20
N LEU A 43 -14.28 -15.75 -19.28
CA LEU A 43 -13.09 -15.96 -18.44
C LEU A 43 -12.04 -16.80 -19.18
N LEU A 44 -10.77 -16.59 -18.84
CA LEU A 44 -9.70 -17.51 -19.22
C LEU A 44 -9.80 -18.81 -18.42
N ASP A 45 -9.30 -19.92 -18.96
CA ASP A 45 -9.41 -21.26 -18.34
C ASP A 45 -8.99 -21.27 -16.85
N PHE A 46 -7.92 -20.54 -16.50
CA PHE A 46 -7.44 -20.46 -15.10
C PHE A 46 -8.34 -19.58 -14.22
N GLN A 47 -9.17 -18.73 -14.80
CA GLN A 47 -10.12 -17.88 -14.09
C GLN A 47 -11.51 -18.51 -13.95
N GLU A 48 -11.86 -19.55 -14.72
CA GLU A 48 -13.16 -20.23 -14.64
C GLU A 48 -13.57 -20.61 -13.20
N PRO A 49 -12.65 -21.09 -12.33
CA PRO A 49 -12.97 -21.41 -10.94
C PRO A 49 -13.41 -20.22 -10.08
N PHE A 50 -13.26 -19.00 -10.57
CA PHE A 50 -13.67 -17.76 -9.89
C PHE A 50 -14.99 -17.18 -10.40
N ALA A 51 -15.64 -17.79 -11.42
CA ALA A 51 -16.86 -17.28 -12.04
C ALA A 51 -17.91 -16.85 -10.99
N GLY A 52 -18.32 -15.57 -11.00
CA GLY A 52 -19.26 -14.98 -10.04
C GLY A 52 -18.70 -14.69 -8.63
N GLU A 53 -17.50 -15.15 -8.31
CA GLU A 53 -16.83 -14.83 -7.04
C GLU A 53 -16.41 -13.35 -7.00
N PRO A 54 -16.17 -12.76 -5.82
CA PRO A 54 -15.56 -11.44 -5.72
C PRO A 54 -14.26 -11.38 -6.52
N LEU A 55 -14.07 -10.29 -7.29
CA LEU A 55 -12.81 -9.98 -7.95
C LEU A 55 -12.02 -8.99 -7.08
N THR A 56 -12.66 -7.92 -6.65
CA THR A 56 -12.04 -6.92 -5.77
C THR A 56 -12.88 -6.63 -4.53
N VAL A 57 -12.20 -6.45 -3.40
CA VAL A 57 -12.79 -6.00 -2.14
C VAL A 57 -12.05 -4.75 -1.69
N ALA A 58 -12.75 -3.62 -1.60
CA ALA A 58 -12.19 -2.41 -1.03
C ALA A 58 -12.23 -2.45 0.49
N VAL A 59 -11.14 -2.04 1.12
CA VAL A 59 -11.03 -1.80 2.56
C VAL A 59 -10.69 -0.34 2.77
N GLU A 60 -11.50 0.34 3.58
CA GLU A 60 -11.27 1.74 3.96
C GLU A 60 -10.78 1.80 5.40
N ILE A 61 -9.57 2.33 5.62
CA ILE A 61 -8.96 2.49 6.95
C ILE A 61 -8.61 3.96 7.15
N GLU A 62 -9.29 4.66 8.05
CA GLU A 62 -9.02 6.08 8.37
C GLU A 62 -8.93 6.98 7.13
N GLY A 63 -9.81 6.74 6.14
CA GLY A 63 -9.86 7.48 4.87
C GLY A 63 -8.84 7.04 3.82
N THR A 64 -8.05 6.01 4.08
CA THR A 64 -7.18 5.38 3.10
C THR A 64 -7.85 4.13 2.54
N ARG A 65 -7.99 4.09 1.22
CA ARG A 65 -8.50 2.94 0.48
C ARG A 65 -7.36 1.97 0.16
N ILE A 66 -7.62 0.70 0.36
CA ILE A 66 -6.78 -0.45 -0.02
C ILE A 66 -7.68 -1.40 -0.79
N VAL A 67 -7.21 -2.00 -1.86
CA VAL A 67 -7.96 -3.00 -2.63
C VAL A 67 -7.35 -4.38 -2.41
N LEU A 68 -8.20 -5.35 -2.14
CA LEU A 68 -7.85 -6.76 -2.06
C LEU A 68 -8.28 -7.43 -3.37
N ILE A 69 -7.32 -7.99 -4.12
CA ILE A 69 -7.57 -8.69 -5.38
C ILE A 69 -7.73 -10.17 -5.06
N ASN A 70 -8.91 -10.73 -5.35
CA ASN A 70 -9.20 -12.12 -5.12
C ASN A 70 -8.75 -12.97 -6.32
N ALA A 71 -7.59 -13.60 -6.20
CA ALA A 71 -6.94 -14.32 -7.30
C ALA A 71 -6.43 -15.71 -6.84
N GLY A 72 -5.50 -16.30 -7.55
CA GLY A 72 -4.88 -17.59 -7.23
C GLY A 72 -3.67 -17.47 -6.28
N ASP A 73 -2.82 -18.49 -6.30
CA ASP A 73 -1.64 -18.61 -5.46
C ASP A 73 -0.34 -18.21 -6.19
N GLU A 74 -0.45 -17.56 -7.34
CA GLU A 74 0.68 -17.15 -8.16
C GLU A 74 1.58 -16.13 -7.46
N PHE A 75 0.97 -15.25 -6.64
CA PHE A 75 1.66 -14.23 -5.88
C PHE A 75 1.18 -14.20 -4.43
N ALA A 76 2.05 -13.71 -3.56
CA ALA A 76 1.73 -13.47 -2.15
C ALA A 76 2.39 -12.16 -1.69
N PRO A 77 1.76 -11.40 -0.78
CA PRO A 77 2.41 -10.27 -0.12
C PRO A 77 3.69 -10.70 0.58
N ASN A 78 4.69 -9.82 0.56
CA ASN A 78 5.95 -9.99 1.27
C ASN A 78 6.41 -8.64 1.85
N PRO A 79 7.48 -8.58 2.67
CA PRO A 79 7.92 -7.34 3.30
C PRO A 79 8.50 -6.26 2.38
N SER A 80 8.61 -6.50 1.05
CA SER A 80 9.07 -5.46 0.12
C SER A 80 8.13 -4.25 0.08
N ILE A 81 6.83 -4.47 0.25
CA ILE A 81 5.87 -3.40 0.48
C ILE A 81 5.11 -3.68 1.76
N SER A 82 5.20 -2.75 2.71
CA SER A 82 4.44 -2.76 3.96
C SER A 82 3.56 -1.52 4.06
N LEU A 83 2.62 -1.52 5.00
CA LEU A 83 1.84 -0.34 5.35
C LEU A 83 2.29 0.16 6.73
N ILE A 84 2.80 1.40 6.79
CA ILE A 84 3.10 2.07 8.05
C ILE A 84 1.80 2.67 8.58
N LEU A 85 1.50 2.41 9.85
CA LEU A 85 0.38 2.98 10.59
C LEU A 85 0.91 4.01 11.58
N ASN A 86 0.55 5.28 11.38
CA ASN A 86 1.01 6.40 12.20
C ASN A 86 0.03 6.71 13.32
N PHE A 87 0.39 6.38 14.55
CA PHE A 87 -0.38 6.68 15.75
C PHE A 87 0.07 8.03 16.32
N ASP A 88 -0.50 9.11 15.75
CA ASP A 88 -0.23 10.48 16.21
C ASP A 88 -1.08 10.80 17.44
N PRO A 89 -0.48 11.12 18.60
CA PRO A 89 -1.23 11.47 19.82
C PRO A 89 -2.26 12.58 19.60
N LEU A 90 -2.00 13.54 18.70
CA LEU A 90 -2.95 14.65 18.42
C LEU A 90 -4.30 14.13 17.87
N ARG A 91 -4.32 13.00 17.19
CA ARG A 91 -5.57 12.36 16.71
C ARG A 91 -6.43 11.78 17.83
N PHE A 92 -5.83 11.54 19.00
CA PHE A 92 -6.49 10.91 20.14
C PHE A 92 -6.79 11.89 21.28
N ALA A 93 -6.47 13.19 21.12
CA ALA A 93 -6.70 14.21 22.12
C ALA A 93 -8.18 14.33 22.52
N ASP A 94 -9.11 14.30 21.56
CA ASP A 94 -10.55 14.35 21.82
C ASP A 94 -11.06 13.08 22.52
N THR A 95 -10.50 11.91 22.18
CA THR A 95 -10.84 10.64 22.84
C THR A 95 -10.45 10.66 24.31
N ALA A 96 -9.24 11.10 24.61
CA ALA A 96 -8.75 11.26 25.98
C ALA A 96 -9.61 12.25 26.79
N ALA A 97 -9.97 13.40 26.20
CA ALA A 97 -10.84 14.39 26.83
C ALA A 97 -12.25 13.84 27.11
N HIS A 98 -12.85 13.04 26.22
CA HIS A 98 -14.14 12.40 26.45
C HIS A 98 -14.09 11.36 27.56
N THR A 99 -13.02 10.57 27.64
CA THR A 99 -12.81 9.57 28.69
C THR A 99 -12.71 10.23 30.07
N ALA A 100 -11.94 11.31 30.19
CA ALA A 100 -11.82 12.09 31.42
C ALA A 100 -13.16 12.73 31.84
N ALA A 101 -13.91 13.30 30.88
CA ALA A 101 -15.23 13.90 31.12
C ALA A 101 -16.30 12.88 31.56
N ALA A 102 -16.16 11.62 31.16
CA ALA A 102 -17.05 10.52 31.57
C ALA A 102 -16.68 9.90 32.94
N GLY A 103 -15.69 10.48 33.66
CA GLY A 103 -15.24 9.99 34.98
C GLY A 103 -14.28 8.79 34.91
N GLY A 104 -13.69 8.56 33.71
CA GLY A 104 -12.55 7.64 33.52
C GLY A 104 -11.25 8.21 34.12
N SER A 105 -10.18 7.42 34.05
CA SER A 105 -8.83 7.89 34.40
C SER A 105 -8.42 9.06 33.50
N ASP A 106 -7.62 9.98 34.02
CA ASP A 106 -7.04 11.12 33.30
C ASP A 106 -5.95 10.59 32.33
N GLU A 107 -6.41 9.95 31.23
CA GLU A 107 -5.56 9.33 30.21
C GLU A 107 -5.02 10.43 29.29
N SER A 108 -3.70 10.45 29.09
CA SER A 108 -3.10 11.37 28.15
C SER A 108 -3.39 10.94 26.70
N ALA A 109 -3.34 11.88 25.76
CA ALA A 109 -3.49 11.58 24.34
C ALA A 109 -2.44 10.57 23.82
N GLU A 110 -1.23 10.59 24.41
CA GLU A 110 -0.17 9.61 24.10
C GLU A 110 -0.55 8.19 24.61
N GLU A 111 -1.08 8.07 25.82
CA GLU A 111 -1.56 6.78 26.34
C GLU A 111 -2.71 6.22 25.54
N ALA A 112 -3.65 7.04 25.09
CA ALA A 112 -4.74 6.64 24.22
C ALA A 112 -4.23 6.17 22.83
N ALA A 113 -3.23 6.86 22.27
CA ALA A 113 -2.57 6.45 21.03
C ALA A 113 -1.87 5.09 21.18
N ILE A 114 -1.13 4.89 22.28
CA ILE A 114 -0.45 3.63 22.60
C ILE A 114 -1.46 2.50 22.77
N ALA A 115 -2.53 2.73 23.53
CA ALA A 115 -3.57 1.71 23.76
C ALA A 115 -4.22 1.27 22.42
N ARG A 116 -4.47 2.23 21.51
CA ARG A 116 -5.00 1.94 20.17
C ARG A 116 -3.99 1.14 19.34
N LEU A 117 -2.71 1.54 19.36
CA LEU A 117 -1.63 0.83 18.68
C LEU A 117 -1.53 -0.61 19.18
N ASP A 118 -1.51 -0.82 20.49
CA ASP A 118 -1.38 -2.14 21.09
C ASP A 118 -2.58 -3.04 20.75
N LEU A 119 -3.80 -2.49 20.71
CA LEU A 119 -4.99 -3.23 20.30
C LEU A 119 -4.91 -3.71 18.84
N ILE A 120 -4.50 -2.82 17.92
CA ILE A 120 -4.36 -3.17 16.50
C ILE A 120 -3.21 -4.16 16.31
N TRP A 121 -2.09 -3.97 17.03
CA TRP A 121 -0.98 -4.93 17.03
C TRP A 121 -1.43 -6.34 17.38
N LEU A 122 -2.20 -6.51 18.44
CA LEU A 122 -2.71 -7.82 18.86
C LEU A 122 -3.55 -8.47 17.76
N GLY A 123 -4.39 -7.71 17.06
CA GLY A 123 -5.21 -8.23 15.97
C GLY A 123 -4.38 -8.65 14.76
N LEU A 124 -3.37 -7.85 14.38
CA LEU A 124 -2.50 -8.14 13.23
C LEU A 124 -1.51 -9.28 13.53
N ALA A 125 -1.04 -9.40 14.77
CA ALA A 125 -0.10 -10.43 15.18
C ALA A 125 -0.75 -11.81 15.39
N ASP A 126 -2.09 -11.87 15.48
CA ASP A 126 -2.81 -13.14 15.69
C ASP A 126 -2.66 -14.06 14.47
N GLY A 127 -1.93 -15.16 14.66
CA GLY A 127 -1.57 -16.09 13.59
C GLY A 127 -0.52 -15.56 12.60
N GLY A 128 0.05 -14.38 12.86
CA GLY A 128 1.08 -13.74 12.06
C GLY A 128 2.52 -14.05 12.52
N GLU A 129 3.48 -13.37 11.92
CA GLU A 129 4.90 -13.45 12.26
C GLU A 129 5.44 -12.08 12.66
N VAL A 130 6.05 -12.00 13.84
CA VAL A 130 6.69 -10.77 14.33
C VAL A 130 8.05 -10.61 13.66
N LEU A 131 8.18 -9.55 12.82
CA LEU A 131 9.43 -9.20 12.14
C LEU A 131 10.32 -8.31 13.03
N MET A 132 9.71 -7.34 13.74
CA MET A 132 10.36 -6.56 14.80
C MET A 132 9.42 -6.50 16.00
N PRO A 133 9.86 -6.91 17.20
CA PRO A 133 9.00 -6.93 18.38
C PRO A 133 8.42 -5.56 18.70
N LEU A 134 7.19 -5.51 19.21
CA LEU A 134 6.58 -4.28 19.69
C LEU A 134 7.34 -3.76 20.91
N GLY A 135 7.93 -2.58 20.82
CA GLY A 135 8.77 -2.02 21.89
C GLY A 135 9.21 -0.59 21.61
N GLU A 136 10.16 -0.11 22.45
CA GLU A 136 10.80 1.18 22.26
C GLU A 136 12.01 1.04 21.34
N TYR A 137 12.15 1.99 20.40
CA TYR A 137 13.23 2.09 19.44
C TYR A 137 13.78 3.52 19.41
N PRO A 138 15.01 3.76 18.92
CA PRO A 138 15.60 5.10 18.91
C PRO A 138 14.77 6.16 18.17
N PHE A 139 13.88 5.75 17.27
CA PHE A 139 13.06 6.63 16.44
C PHE A 139 11.58 6.68 16.86
N SER A 140 11.14 5.83 17.79
CA SER A 140 9.76 5.83 18.30
C SER A 140 9.67 5.16 19.67
N LYS A 141 8.91 5.77 20.59
CA LYS A 141 8.66 5.20 21.92
C LYS A 141 7.85 3.87 21.85
N ARG A 142 7.11 3.66 20.78
CA ARG A 142 6.34 2.43 20.54
C ARG A 142 6.31 2.12 19.07
N TYR A 143 7.03 1.09 18.66
CA TYR A 143 7.09 0.61 17.28
C TYR A 143 7.10 -0.91 17.24
N GLY A 144 6.54 -1.48 16.19
CA GLY A 144 6.62 -2.90 15.89
C GLY A 144 6.36 -3.16 14.42
N TRP A 145 6.91 -4.25 13.91
CA TRP A 145 6.73 -4.70 12.54
C TRP A 145 6.26 -6.14 12.53
N VAL A 146 5.14 -6.41 11.88
CA VAL A 146 4.50 -7.72 11.85
C VAL A 146 4.05 -8.06 10.43
N ARG A 147 4.20 -9.29 10.05
CA ARG A 147 3.54 -9.89 8.89
C ARG A 147 2.30 -10.62 9.41
N ASP A 148 1.12 -10.21 8.97
CA ASP A 148 -0.11 -10.84 9.41
C ASP A 148 -0.28 -12.26 8.82
N ARG A 149 -1.31 -12.97 9.27
CA ARG A 149 -1.59 -14.34 8.84
C ARG A 149 -1.90 -14.48 7.34
N PHE A 150 -2.17 -13.37 6.65
CA PHE A 150 -2.44 -13.33 5.21
C PHE A 150 -1.19 -12.94 4.40
N GLY A 151 -0.08 -12.69 5.08
CA GLY A 151 1.21 -12.34 4.47
C GLY A 151 1.45 -10.84 4.31
N MET A 152 0.44 -9.98 4.57
CA MET A 152 0.63 -8.54 4.50
C MET A 152 1.48 -8.03 5.65
N SER A 153 2.37 -7.11 5.35
CA SER A 153 3.36 -6.56 6.27
C SER A 153 2.93 -5.19 6.79
N TRP A 154 2.90 -5.02 8.11
CA TRP A 154 2.42 -3.84 8.82
C TRP A 154 3.47 -3.31 9.79
N GLN A 155 3.74 -2.01 9.74
CA GLN A 155 4.60 -1.31 10.67
C GLN A 155 3.74 -0.36 11.50
N LEU A 156 3.72 -0.52 12.81
CA LEU A 156 2.94 0.34 13.71
C LEU A 156 3.91 1.27 14.44
N MET A 157 3.65 2.56 14.38
CA MET A 157 4.57 3.57 14.93
C MET A 157 3.82 4.65 15.70
N LEU A 158 4.16 4.83 16.96
CA LEU A 158 3.79 6.04 17.71
C LEU A 158 4.63 7.19 17.18
N THR A 159 3.99 8.21 16.62
CA THR A 159 4.67 9.39 16.06
C THR A 159 4.89 10.48 17.10
N ASP A 160 5.85 11.38 16.84
CA ASP A 160 6.06 12.56 17.68
C ASP A 160 5.00 13.62 17.33
N PRO A 161 4.16 14.05 18.29
CA PRO A 161 3.14 15.07 18.03
C PRO A 161 3.72 16.46 17.70
N ALA A 162 5.02 16.68 17.91
CA ALA A 162 5.71 17.91 17.50
C ALA A 162 6.17 17.85 16.02
N GLY A 163 6.08 16.69 15.38
CA GLY A 163 6.40 16.51 13.96
C GLY A 163 5.28 17.01 13.03
N ASP A 164 5.59 17.05 11.74
CA ASP A 164 4.58 17.37 10.73
C ASP A 164 3.54 16.22 10.65
N PRO A 165 2.23 16.53 10.60
CA PRO A 165 1.19 15.51 10.49
C PRO A 165 1.37 14.63 9.23
N ARG A 166 1.13 13.34 9.40
CA ARG A 166 1.13 12.35 8.32
C ARG A 166 -0.22 11.63 8.25
N PRO A 167 -0.62 11.09 7.08
CA PRO A 167 -1.75 10.17 6.99
C PRO A 167 -1.58 8.99 7.94
N PHE A 168 -2.71 8.40 8.35
CA PHE A 168 -2.67 7.22 9.22
C PHE A 168 -1.99 6.03 8.55
N VAL A 169 -2.25 5.81 7.27
CA VAL A 169 -1.67 4.72 6.49
C VAL A 169 -0.72 5.28 5.43
N ILE A 170 0.53 4.80 5.42
CA ILE A 170 1.56 5.14 4.44
C ILE A 170 2.13 3.85 3.84
N PRO A 171 2.06 3.63 2.51
CA PRO A 171 2.81 2.57 1.86
C PRO A 171 4.31 2.77 2.00
N ALA A 172 5.02 1.71 2.36
CA ALA A 172 6.47 1.73 2.55
C ALA A 172 7.14 0.69 1.64
N LEU A 173 8.04 1.17 0.81
CA LEU A 173 8.82 0.39 -0.14
C LEU A 173 10.17 0.03 0.49
N MET A 174 10.46 -1.26 0.64
CA MET A 174 11.72 -1.78 1.16
C MET A 174 12.55 -2.37 0.00
N PHE A 175 13.64 -1.71 -0.32
CA PHE A 175 14.54 -2.09 -1.39
C PHE A 175 15.56 -3.12 -0.85
N SER A 176 15.55 -4.32 -1.43
CA SER A 176 16.43 -5.45 -1.05
C SER A 176 16.81 -6.27 -2.27
N GLY A 177 17.70 -7.23 -2.12
CA GLY A 177 18.13 -8.11 -3.21
C GLY A 177 18.68 -7.32 -4.41
N GLU A 178 18.11 -7.52 -5.59
CA GLU A 178 18.51 -6.82 -6.83
C GLU A 178 18.24 -5.32 -6.79
N ALA A 179 17.25 -4.88 -6.00
CA ALA A 179 16.90 -3.47 -5.82
C ALA A 179 17.67 -2.80 -4.65
N GLN A 180 18.55 -3.51 -3.96
CA GLN A 180 19.30 -3.00 -2.81
C GLN A 180 20.06 -1.70 -3.15
N ASN A 181 20.06 -0.73 -2.23
CA ASN A 181 20.70 0.59 -2.35
C ASN A 181 20.11 1.50 -3.45
N ARG A 182 18.85 1.27 -3.84
CA ARG A 182 18.18 2.06 -4.88
C ARG A 182 17.01 2.90 -4.38
N ALA A 183 16.74 2.93 -3.07
CA ALA A 183 15.63 3.71 -2.51
C ALA A 183 15.72 5.21 -2.85
N ALA A 184 16.92 5.79 -2.82
CA ALA A 184 17.14 7.19 -3.17
C ALA A 184 16.79 7.47 -4.64
N GLU A 185 17.30 6.65 -5.56
CA GLU A 185 17.02 6.74 -7.00
C GLU A 185 15.51 6.58 -7.28
N ALA A 186 14.86 5.60 -6.62
CA ALA A 186 13.46 5.31 -6.84
C ALA A 186 12.54 6.47 -6.42
N ARG A 187 12.72 7.03 -5.21
CA ARG A 187 11.89 8.16 -4.76
C ARG A 187 12.04 9.40 -5.65
N GLU A 188 13.26 9.70 -6.10
CA GLU A 188 13.52 10.80 -7.03
C GLU A 188 12.84 10.56 -8.38
N HIS A 189 12.92 9.34 -8.89
CA HIS A 189 12.25 8.94 -10.12
C HIS A 189 10.74 9.07 -10.02
N TYR A 190 10.12 8.54 -8.95
CA TYR A 190 8.67 8.62 -8.79
C TYR A 190 8.19 10.08 -8.68
N VAL A 191 8.87 10.91 -7.89
CA VAL A 191 8.53 12.33 -7.80
C VAL A 191 8.62 12.98 -9.17
N SER A 192 9.70 12.77 -9.93
CA SER A 192 9.85 13.34 -11.28
C SER A 192 8.74 12.89 -12.24
N VAL A 193 8.43 11.60 -12.27
CA VAL A 193 7.37 11.03 -13.15
C VAL A 193 6.01 11.68 -12.88
N PHE A 194 5.65 11.84 -11.60
CA PHE A 194 4.34 12.40 -11.24
C PHE A 194 4.30 13.94 -11.31
N GLU A 195 5.39 14.64 -11.09
CA GLU A 195 5.49 16.10 -11.34
C GLU A 195 5.22 16.46 -12.82
N GLU A 196 5.68 15.62 -13.76
CA GLU A 196 5.45 15.82 -15.19
C GLU A 196 3.97 15.73 -15.60
N LEU A 197 3.10 15.15 -14.77
CA LEU A 197 1.65 15.08 -15.04
C LEU A 197 0.95 16.44 -14.94
N SER A 198 1.55 17.45 -14.33
CA SER A 198 1.00 18.79 -14.09
C SER A 198 -0.37 18.84 -13.36
N THR A 199 -1.03 17.72 -13.17
CA THR A 199 -2.30 17.57 -12.42
C THR A 199 -2.07 17.09 -10.98
N VAL A 200 -0.85 16.62 -10.68
CA VAL A 200 -0.48 16.05 -9.38
C VAL A 200 0.76 16.78 -8.86
N ASP A 201 0.67 17.35 -7.66
CA ASP A 201 1.83 17.87 -6.95
C ASP A 201 2.62 16.71 -6.34
N ALA A 202 3.92 16.65 -6.55
CA ALA A 202 4.78 15.63 -5.97
C ALA A 202 6.00 16.29 -5.31
N ALA A 203 6.53 15.71 -4.25
CA ALA A 203 7.66 16.28 -3.53
C ALA A 203 8.48 15.24 -2.79
N LEU A 204 9.78 15.47 -2.71
CA LEU A 204 10.65 14.73 -1.81
C LEU A 204 10.42 15.21 -0.37
N GLY A 205 10.27 14.24 0.55
CA GLY A 205 10.27 14.49 1.99
C GLY A 205 11.63 14.27 2.63
N MET A 206 11.65 14.04 3.94
CA MET A 206 12.88 13.76 4.67
C MET A 206 13.62 12.53 4.16
N ALA A 207 14.92 12.48 4.40
CA ALA A 207 15.76 11.32 4.07
C ALA A 207 16.91 11.19 5.08
N PHE A 208 17.10 9.99 5.59
CA PHE A 208 18.14 9.64 6.55
C PHE A 208 18.96 8.48 5.99
N PRO A 209 20.22 8.73 5.58
CA PRO A 209 21.12 7.66 5.16
C PRO A 209 21.59 6.84 6.37
N TYR A 210 22.08 5.65 6.12
CA TYR A 210 22.73 4.83 7.17
C TYR A 210 23.99 5.49 7.74
N GLY A 211 24.73 6.22 6.93
CA GLY A 211 25.98 6.88 7.33
C GLY A 211 27.16 5.93 7.54
N VAL A 212 26.90 4.63 7.70
CA VAL A 212 27.90 3.55 7.81
C VAL A 212 27.37 2.31 7.10
N GLN A 213 28.28 1.44 6.65
CA GLN A 213 27.89 0.14 6.08
C GLN A 213 27.06 -0.66 7.10
N THR A 214 25.85 -1.05 6.74
CA THR A 214 24.93 -1.81 7.61
C THR A 214 24.37 -3.00 6.84
N GLY A 215 24.92 -4.20 7.09
CA GLY A 215 24.58 -5.35 6.27
C GLY A 215 24.78 -5.08 4.77
N PRO A 216 23.76 -5.29 3.92
CA PRO A 216 23.84 -5.01 2.49
C PRO A 216 23.73 -3.50 2.16
N ALA A 217 23.25 -2.67 3.09
CA ALA A 217 23.07 -1.23 2.87
C ALA A 217 24.40 -0.48 2.90
N SER A 218 24.71 0.28 1.83
CA SER A 218 25.84 1.19 1.77
C SER A 218 25.67 2.36 2.75
N PRO A 219 26.74 3.12 3.05
CA PRO A 219 26.61 4.32 3.89
C PRO A 219 25.63 5.37 3.33
N GLU A 220 25.47 5.46 2.03
CA GLU A 220 24.60 6.40 1.32
C GLU A 220 23.18 5.87 1.17
N ALA A 221 22.96 4.54 1.34
CA ALA A 221 21.64 3.91 1.29
C ALA A 221 20.70 4.51 2.33
N LEU A 222 19.42 4.57 2.01
CA LEU A 222 18.44 5.22 2.87
C LEU A 222 17.92 4.25 3.93
N MET A 223 18.24 4.53 5.19
CA MET A 223 17.64 3.85 6.34
C MET A 223 16.14 4.17 6.44
N PHE A 224 15.76 5.41 6.12
CA PHE A 224 14.39 5.88 6.05
C PHE A 224 14.30 7.10 5.15
N SER A 225 13.26 7.18 4.33
CA SER A 225 12.92 8.39 3.61
C SER A 225 11.43 8.46 3.31
N GLU A 226 10.97 9.65 2.98
CA GLU A 226 9.60 9.93 2.56
C GLU A 226 9.57 10.65 1.24
N PHE A 227 8.46 10.50 0.51
CA PHE A 227 8.07 11.30 -0.63
C PHE A 227 6.54 11.38 -0.72
N ARG A 228 6.02 12.35 -1.45
CA ARG A 228 4.59 12.60 -1.59
C ARG A 228 4.20 12.68 -3.07
N ILE A 229 3.07 12.09 -3.39
CA ILE A 229 2.40 12.18 -4.70
C ILE A 229 0.94 12.54 -4.44
N GLY A 230 0.51 13.73 -4.86
CA GLY A 230 -0.77 14.29 -4.43
C GLY A 230 -0.82 14.44 -2.92
N ASP A 231 -1.92 13.99 -2.31
CA ASP A 231 -2.09 13.97 -0.86
C ASP A 231 -1.51 12.70 -0.20
N GLN A 232 -0.99 11.76 -0.99
CA GLN A 232 -0.52 10.49 -0.49
C GLN A 232 0.99 10.50 -0.24
N TRP A 233 1.36 10.13 0.98
CA TRP A 233 2.73 9.91 1.40
C TRP A 233 3.16 8.47 1.18
N PHE A 234 4.44 8.32 0.93
CA PHE A 234 5.14 7.03 0.78
C PHE A 234 6.43 7.08 1.59
N SER A 235 6.88 5.91 2.03
CA SER A 235 8.23 5.73 2.53
C SER A 235 9.05 4.87 1.56
N ALA A 236 10.33 5.14 1.44
CA ALA A 236 11.28 4.31 0.70
C ALA A 236 12.53 4.08 1.55
N MET A 237 12.92 2.83 1.70
CA MET A 237 14.02 2.39 2.57
C MET A 237 14.84 1.30 1.87
N ASP A 238 16.15 1.28 2.11
CA ASP A 238 17.01 0.17 1.77
C ASP A 238 17.12 -0.78 2.97
N SER A 239 17.11 -2.09 2.74
CA SER A 239 17.23 -3.05 3.83
C SER A 239 18.62 -3.04 4.46
N GLY A 240 18.70 -2.90 5.78
CA GLY A 240 19.93 -3.05 6.56
C GLY A 240 20.29 -4.49 6.89
N VAL A 241 19.47 -5.45 6.47
CA VAL A 241 19.70 -6.89 6.67
C VAL A 241 19.50 -7.64 5.34
N GLU A 242 20.17 -8.76 5.18
CA GLU A 242 19.89 -9.64 4.05
C GLU A 242 18.43 -10.09 4.08
N MET A 243 17.71 -9.84 2.99
CA MET A 243 16.30 -10.11 2.86
C MET A 243 16.01 -10.64 1.45
N ASP A 244 15.33 -11.78 1.39
CA ASP A 244 14.81 -12.33 0.13
C ASP A 244 13.33 -11.93 0.01
N ALA A 245 13.10 -10.67 -0.32
CA ALA A 245 11.77 -10.08 -0.51
C ALA A 245 11.77 -9.16 -1.73
N PRO A 246 11.81 -9.72 -2.95
CA PRO A 246 11.71 -8.91 -4.16
C PRO A 246 10.33 -8.28 -4.27
N PHE A 247 10.24 -7.11 -4.92
CA PHE A 247 8.96 -6.56 -5.35
C PHE A 247 8.24 -7.55 -6.26
N SER A 248 6.92 -7.64 -6.12
CA SER A 248 6.09 -8.55 -6.91
C SER A 248 4.64 -8.04 -6.96
N CYS A 249 3.79 -8.73 -7.73
CA CYS A 249 2.35 -8.47 -7.75
C CYS A 249 1.64 -8.80 -6.43
N GLY A 250 2.32 -9.40 -5.45
CA GLY A 250 1.77 -9.66 -4.11
C GLY A 250 1.26 -8.40 -3.41
N VAL A 251 1.94 -7.26 -3.61
CA VAL A 251 1.43 -5.91 -3.33
C VAL A 251 1.81 -5.03 -4.50
N SER A 252 0.83 -4.32 -5.08
CA SER A 252 1.02 -3.41 -6.20
C SER A 252 0.42 -2.03 -5.90
N LEU A 253 0.77 -1.05 -6.70
CA LEU A 253 0.29 0.32 -6.61
C LEU A 253 -0.58 0.64 -7.84
N GLU A 254 -1.89 0.77 -7.64
CA GLU A 254 -2.84 1.15 -8.68
C GLU A 254 -2.88 2.67 -8.83
N VAL A 255 -2.70 3.18 -10.02
CA VAL A 255 -2.81 4.61 -10.34
C VAL A 255 -4.09 4.88 -11.09
N ASN A 256 -4.98 5.66 -10.49
CA ASN A 256 -6.25 6.08 -11.09
C ASN A 256 -6.01 7.25 -12.06
N CYS A 257 -6.05 7.00 -13.37
CA CYS A 257 -5.80 7.96 -14.44
C CYS A 257 -7.08 8.64 -14.90
N GLU A 258 -7.02 9.95 -15.12
CA GLU A 258 -8.18 10.72 -15.56
C GLU A 258 -8.53 10.49 -17.04
N ASP A 259 -7.51 10.27 -17.87
CA ASP A 259 -7.66 10.10 -19.31
C ASP A 259 -6.58 9.20 -19.93
N GLN A 260 -6.71 8.94 -21.25
CA GLN A 260 -5.76 8.13 -21.99
C GLN A 260 -4.37 8.75 -22.05
N ALA A 261 -4.27 10.07 -22.08
CA ALA A 261 -2.98 10.75 -22.18
C ALA A 261 -2.16 10.58 -20.88
N GLU A 262 -2.84 10.51 -19.75
CA GLU A 262 -2.20 10.21 -18.46
C GLU A 262 -1.75 8.74 -18.40
N ILE A 263 -2.59 7.80 -18.84
CA ILE A 263 -2.23 6.38 -18.96
C ILE A 263 -0.97 6.23 -19.83
N ASP A 264 -0.96 6.87 -21.00
CA ASP A 264 0.16 6.75 -21.94
C ASP A 264 1.46 7.27 -21.33
N ARG A 265 1.44 8.44 -20.69
CA ARG A 265 2.63 9.04 -20.06
C ARG A 265 3.17 8.18 -18.92
N LEU A 266 2.29 7.71 -18.01
CA LEU A 266 2.71 6.87 -16.88
C LEU A 266 3.23 5.52 -17.36
N TRP A 267 2.58 4.92 -18.36
CA TRP A 267 3.04 3.68 -18.95
C TRP A 267 4.43 3.82 -19.53
N ASP A 268 4.65 4.84 -20.37
CA ASP A 268 5.93 5.10 -21.03
C ASP A 268 7.06 5.44 -20.03
N ALA A 269 6.73 6.05 -18.88
CA ALA A 269 7.69 6.43 -17.85
C ALA A 269 8.04 5.28 -16.88
N LEU A 270 7.08 4.39 -16.59
CA LEU A 270 7.22 3.37 -15.56
C LEU A 270 7.48 1.97 -16.12
N SER A 271 6.93 1.61 -17.30
CA SER A 271 7.10 0.24 -17.81
C SER A 271 8.54 -0.05 -18.19
N ALA A 272 9.13 -1.07 -17.57
CA ALA A 272 10.52 -1.47 -17.80
C ALA A 272 10.67 -2.98 -18.07
N VAL A 273 9.66 -3.79 -17.79
CA VAL A 273 9.69 -5.25 -17.91
C VAL A 273 8.53 -5.72 -18.81
N PRO A 274 8.78 -5.91 -20.13
CA PRO A 274 7.72 -6.26 -21.09
C PRO A 274 6.94 -7.54 -20.76
N GLU A 275 7.55 -8.47 -20.05
CA GLU A 275 6.95 -9.74 -19.61
C GLU A 275 5.94 -9.56 -18.47
N ALA A 276 6.02 -8.44 -17.74
CA ALA A 276 5.10 -8.09 -16.66
C ALA A 276 3.88 -7.29 -17.16
N GLU A 277 3.85 -6.92 -18.45
CA GLU A 277 2.79 -6.09 -19.01
C GLU A 277 1.55 -6.91 -19.34
N GLN A 278 0.44 -6.69 -18.60
CA GLN A 278 -0.85 -7.35 -18.85
C GLN A 278 -1.99 -6.56 -18.19
N CYS A 279 -3.08 -6.29 -18.89
CA CYS A 279 -4.32 -5.71 -18.33
C CYS A 279 -4.10 -4.42 -17.49
N GLY A 280 -3.19 -3.54 -17.92
CA GLY A 280 -2.81 -2.35 -17.16
C GLY A 280 -1.70 -2.55 -16.12
N TRP A 281 -1.29 -3.79 -15.87
CA TRP A 281 -0.15 -4.11 -15.01
C TRP A 281 1.17 -3.91 -15.72
N LEU A 282 2.16 -3.45 -14.98
CA LEU A 282 3.55 -3.33 -15.40
C LEU A 282 4.49 -3.48 -14.18
N ALA A 283 5.76 -3.76 -14.43
CA ALA A 283 6.82 -3.62 -13.44
C ALA A 283 7.81 -2.54 -13.88
N ASP A 284 8.20 -1.69 -12.93
CA ASP A 284 9.17 -0.66 -13.20
C ASP A 284 10.63 -1.17 -13.12
N ARG A 285 11.58 -0.27 -13.37
CA ARG A 285 13.02 -0.58 -13.36
C ARG A 285 13.59 -0.97 -12.00
N PHE A 286 12.78 -0.86 -10.94
CA PHE A 286 13.13 -1.30 -9.58
C PHE A 286 12.43 -2.61 -9.23
N GLY A 287 11.50 -3.08 -10.07
CA GLY A 287 10.68 -4.26 -9.88
C GLY A 287 9.36 -3.99 -9.17
N VAL A 288 9.06 -2.73 -8.81
CA VAL A 288 7.76 -2.39 -8.19
C VAL A 288 6.64 -2.62 -9.19
N SER A 289 5.60 -3.31 -8.76
CA SER A 289 4.42 -3.62 -9.57
C SER A 289 3.41 -2.47 -9.50
N TRP A 290 3.03 -1.98 -10.66
CA TRP A 290 2.05 -0.91 -10.84
C TRP A 290 0.86 -1.39 -11.66
N GLN A 291 -0.30 -0.77 -11.42
CA GLN A 291 -1.48 -0.91 -12.26
C GLN A 291 -1.87 0.49 -12.76
N ILE A 292 -1.84 0.71 -14.07
CA ILE A 292 -2.17 2.00 -14.68
C ILE A 292 -3.54 1.87 -15.31
N VAL A 293 -4.57 2.38 -14.62
CA VAL A 293 -5.97 2.16 -14.95
C VAL A 293 -6.78 3.46 -15.02
N PRO A 294 -7.86 3.52 -15.81
CA PRO A 294 -8.77 4.67 -15.77
C PRO A 294 -9.46 4.79 -14.40
N ALA A 295 -9.61 6.02 -13.89
CA ALA A 295 -10.29 6.29 -12.62
C ALA A 295 -11.76 5.81 -12.59
N ASP A 296 -12.40 5.69 -13.76
CA ASP A 296 -13.77 5.19 -13.90
C ASP A 296 -13.83 3.72 -14.38
N MET A 297 -12.78 2.93 -14.10
CA MET A 297 -12.67 1.53 -14.53
C MET A 297 -13.91 0.71 -14.21
N GLY A 298 -14.51 0.87 -13.02
CA GLY A 298 -15.73 0.17 -12.65
C GLY A 298 -16.88 0.40 -13.64
N ARG A 299 -17.09 1.65 -14.07
CA ARG A 299 -18.13 1.98 -15.07
C ARG A 299 -17.79 1.45 -16.47
N LEU A 300 -16.51 1.45 -16.82
CA LEU A 300 -16.06 0.92 -18.12
C LEU A 300 -16.27 -0.60 -18.19
N MET A 301 -16.06 -1.31 -17.11
CA MET A 301 -16.27 -2.76 -17.00
C MET A 301 -17.76 -3.20 -17.09
N GLU A 302 -18.72 -2.27 -16.97
CA GLU A 302 -20.15 -2.55 -17.19
C GLU A 302 -20.51 -2.71 -18.69
N ARG A 303 -19.61 -2.31 -19.60
CA ARG A 303 -19.84 -2.41 -21.05
C ARG A 303 -19.77 -3.88 -21.50
N PRO A 304 -20.61 -4.29 -22.47
CA PRO A 304 -20.54 -5.65 -23.00
C PRO A 304 -19.17 -5.97 -23.60
N GLY A 305 -18.54 -7.06 -23.14
CA GLY A 305 -17.22 -7.50 -23.64
C GLY A 305 -16.02 -6.78 -23.06
N ALA A 306 -16.19 -5.75 -22.20
CA ALA A 306 -15.08 -4.96 -21.66
C ALA A 306 -14.06 -5.81 -20.91
N PHE A 307 -14.49 -6.82 -20.16
CA PHE A 307 -13.59 -7.71 -19.43
C PHE A 307 -12.71 -8.53 -20.39
N GLU A 308 -13.29 -9.09 -21.45
CA GLU A 308 -12.56 -9.83 -22.47
C GLU A 308 -11.58 -8.91 -23.25
N HIS A 309 -12.02 -7.69 -23.59
CA HIS A 309 -11.16 -6.69 -24.22
C HIS A 309 -9.98 -6.32 -23.32
N MET A 310 -10.23 -6.06 -22.04
CA MET A 310 -9.18 -5.76 -21.06
C MET A 310 -8.15 -6.88 -20.96
N LEU A 311 -8.60 -8.16 -20.91
CA LEU A 311 -7.71 -9.31 -20.85
C LEU A 311 -6.79 -9.44 -22.07
N ALA A 312 -7.19 -8.92 -23.23
CA ALA A 312 -6.40 -8.92 -24.45
C ALA A 312 -5.38 -7.78 -24.51
N MET A 313 -5.46 -6.79 -23.60
CA MET A 313 -4.58 -5.62 -23.60
C MET A 313 -3.35 -5.83 -22.72
N LYS A 314 -2.26 -5.13 -23.04
CA LYS A 314 -1.16 -4.81 -22.14
C LYS A 314 -1.48 -3.48 -21.43
N LYS A 315 -1.18 -2.37 -22.10
CA LYS A 315 -1.63 -1.04 -21.70
C LYS A 315 -3.12 -0.87 -21.96
N ILE A 316 -3.85 -0.32 -21.01
CA ILE A 316 -5.28 -0.04 -21.18
C ILE A 316 -5.49 1.04 -22.24
N VAL A 317 -6.37 0.75 -23.21
CA VAL A 317 -6.87 1.69 -24.19
C VAL A 317 -8.36 1.92 -23.92
N ILE A 318 -8.69 3.07 -23.33
CA ILE A 318 -10.05 3.38 -22.84
C ILE A 318 -11.12 3.25 -23.95
N ALA A 319 -10.74 3.61 -25.19
CA ALA A 319 -11.65 3.54 -26.33
C ALA A 319 -12.01 2.11 -26.76
N ASP A 320 -11.19 1.13 -26.38
CA ASP A 320 -11.34 -0.28 -26.76
C ASP A 320 -12.00 -1.11 -25.64
N LEU A 321 -12.28 -0.51 -24.47
CA LEU A 321 -13.11 -1.06 -23.41
C LEU A 321 -14.63 -0.77 -23.68
#